data_6bd0da4f9c6645fb252e9c044d846b20
#
_entry.id   6bd0da4f9c6645fb252e9c044d846b20
#
_cell.length_a   1.000
_cell.length_b   1.000
_cell.length_c   1.000
_cell.angle_alpha   90.00
_cell.angle_beta   90.00
_cell.angle_gamma   90.00
#
_symmetry.space_group_name_H-M   'P 1'
#
loop_
_entity.id
_entity.type
_entity.pdbx_description
1 polymer ?
#
loop_
_entity_poly.entity_id
_entity_poly.type
_entity_poly.pdbx_seq_one_letter_code
_entity_poly.pdbx_strand_id
1 'polypeptide(L)'
;MFTFDPYSPAIDADPFPYYKRLRDEFPCFWSKEADMWILSRYDDISRALGDWQTYSSAKGNLMTELPNRAGATLGTTDPPRHDRLRGLIQKAFMKRNLEALADPIREIAAAAAAPLAGEKQFDFIEDFSSKFTVRVLFAALGLPMGDERTVRDKAVLMVQTDPKTRAKGPEHIAASDWMRDYAAGVIAERRANPQNDLISHFSTAEIDGDRLDEREVLLTTTTLIMAGIESLGGFMSMFALNMADYADARAACVKDPELLADAIEESLRFNTSAQRFRRCVTKDTELHGQTMKAGDFVCLAYGSGNRDERKYENPDVYDISRKPRGHLGFGGSVHACLGTAIARMSVKIAMEEFHKVVPNYSRVQQQLPWMPSSTFRSPMVLELARMN
;
A
#
# COMPACT_ATOMS: atom_id res chain seq x y z
N MET A 1 -0.26 32.54 6.23
CA MET A 1 -1.24 31.79 5.42
C MET A 1 -0.95 30.30 5.56
N PHE A 2 -1.95 29.43 5.70
CA PHE A 2 -1.71 27.99 5.78
C PHE A 2 -1.30 27.43 4.41
N THR A 3 -0.30 26.55 4.39
CA THR A 3 0.15 25.84 3.19
C THR A 3 0.20 24.33 3.50
N PHE A 4 -0.13 23.54 2.53
CA PHE A 4 0.00 22.08 2.59
C PHE A 4 0.57 21.58 1.27
N ASP A 5 1.80 21.08 1.33
CA ASP A 5 2.51 20.50 0.20
C ASP A 5 2.67 18.98 0.41
N PRO A 6 1.85 18.14 -0.25
CA PRO A 6 1.91 16.68 -0.07
C PRO A 6 3.23 16.06 -0.51
N TYR A 7 4.11 16.82 -1.14
CA TYR A 7 5.45 16.39 -1.56
C TYR A 7 6.56 16.84 -0.60
N SER A 8 6.21 17.55 0.47
CA SER A 8 7.19 18.07 1.42
C SER A 8 7.73 16.98 2.33
N PRO A 9 9.06 16.88 2.55
CA PRO A 9 9.64 15.97 3.54
C PRO A 9 9.13 16.21 4.97
N ALA A 10 8.73 17.43 5.31
CA ALA A 10 8.12 17.72 6.62
C ALA A 10 6.76 17.06 6.79
N ILE A 11 5.96 16.98 5.70
CA ILE A 11 4.69 16.26 5.68
C ILE A 11 4.92 14.74 5.75
N ASP A 12 5.97 14.22 5.12
CA ASP A 12 6.31 12.80 5.22
C ASP A 12 6.78 12.44 6.63
N ALA A 13 7.51 13.33 7.30
CA ALA A 13 7.95 13.12 8.67
C ALA A 13 6.78 13.04 9.67
N ASP A 14 5.88 14.02 9.64
CA ASP A 14 4.67 14.03 10.46
C ASP A 14 3.51 14.75 9.77
N PRO A 15 2.61 14.04 9.08
CA PRO A 15 1.47 14.64 8.38
C PRO A 15 0.31 15.01 9.32
N PHE A 16 0.22 14.43 10.52
CA PHE A 16 -1.00 14.44 11.33
C PHE A 16 -1.40 15.83 11.86
N PRO A 17 -0.50 16.71 12.32
CA PRO A 17 -0.86 18.08 12.69
C PRO A 17 -1.44 18.87 11.51
N TYR A 18 -0.89 18.67 10.30
CA TYR A 18 -1.39 19.31 9.08
C TYR A 18 -2.75 18.74 8.67
N TYR A 19 -2.92 17.42 8.74
CA TYR A 19 -4.20 16.76 8.48
C TYR A 19 -5.30 17.22 9.42
N LYS A 20 -4.99 17.36 10.72
CA LYS A 20 -5.96 17.88 11.68
C LYS A 20 -6.41 19.27 11.28
N ARG A 21 -5.47 20.15 10.95
CA ARG A 21 -5.77 21.50 10.54
C ARG A 21 -6.57 21.56 9.24
N LEU A 22 -6.26 20.70 8.26
CA LEU A 22 -7.06 20.57 7.03
C LEU A 22 -8.51 20.18 7.36
N ARG A 23 -8.72 19.16 8.20
CA ARG A 23 -10.07 18.72 8.58
C ARG A 23 -10.90 19.80 9.28
N ASP A 24 -10.26 20.57 10.13
CA ASP A 24 -10.94 21.58 10.96
C ASP A 24 -11.22 22.86 10.19
N GLU A 25 -10.20 23.41 9.53
CA GLU A 25 -10.26 24.74 8.93
C GLU A 25 -10.47 24.73 7.40
N PHE A 26 -9.94 23.69 6.70
CA PHE A 26 -9.85 23.65 5.24
C PHE A 26 -10.21 22.28 4.64
N PRO A 27 -11.40 21.74 4.85
CA PRO A 27 -11.72 20.35 4.47
C PRO A 27 -11.66 20.06 2.97
N CYS A 28 -11.78 21.08 2.13
CA CYS A 28 -11.50 21.06 0.70
C CYS A 28 -10.50 22.19 0.41
N PHE A 29 -9.22 21.86 0.30
CA PHE A 29 -8.12 22.82 0.23
C PHE A 29 -7.44 22.79 -1.14
N TRP A 30 -7.22 23.96 -1.75
CA TRP A 30 -6.39 24.08 -2.95
C TRP A 30 -4.90 24.22 -2.56
N SER A 31 -4.12 23.19 -2.84
CA SER A 31 -2.66 23.25 -2.69
C SER A 31 -2.03 23.85 -3.95
N LYS A 32 -1.49 25.07 -3.82
CA LYS A 32 -0.77 25.73 -4.93
C LYS A 32 0.52 24.98 -5.28
N GLU A 33 1.14 24.39 -4.27
CA GLU A 33 2.40 23.66 -4.40
C GLU A 33 2.24 22.38 -5.20
N ALA A 34 1.08 21.74 -5.07
CA ALA A 34 0.78 20.48 -5.74
C ALA A 34 -0.13 20.63 -6.97
N ASP A 35 -0.66 21.85 -7.21
CA ASP A 35 -1.63 22.13 -8.27
C ASP A 35 -2.83 21.15 -8.25
N MET A 36 -3.37 20.94 -7.03
CA MET A 36 -4.51 20.04 -6.82
C MET A 36 -5.30 20.35 -5.55
N TRP A 37 -6.55 19.90 -5.52
CA TRP A 37 -7.39 19.90 -4.33
C TRP A 37 -6.98 18.82 -3.34
N ILE A 38 -7.20 19.07 -2.04
CA ILE A 38 -6.96 18.10 -0.97
C ILE A 38 -8.28 17.88 -0.22
N LEU A 39 -8.78 16.66 -0.22
CA LEU A 39 -9.89 16.23 0.65
C LEU A 39 -9.33 15.54 1.87
N SER A 40 -9.73 15.99 3.05
CA SER A 40 -9.14 15.58 4.32
C SER A 40 -10.11 14.88 5.27
N ARG A 41 -11.43 15.12 5.16
CA ARG A 41 -12.46 14.47 6.01
C ARG A 41 -12.83 13.09 5.52
N TYR A 42 -13.13 12.20 6.44
CA TYR A 42 -13.48 10.80 6.11
C TYR A 42 -14.66 10.69 5.15
N ASP A 43 -15.75 11.39 5.43
CA ASP A 43 -16.98 11.30 4.62
C ASP A 43 -16.79 11.85 3.20
N ASP A 44 -16.01 12.92 3.04
CA ASP A 44 -15.70 13.50 1.72
C ASP A 44 -14.85 12.54 0.88
N ILE A 45 -13.83 11.93 1.51
CA ILE A 45 -12.97 10.93 0.88
C ILE A 45 -13.80 9.69 0.50
N SER A 46 -14.63 9.18 1.41
CA SER A 46 -15.48 8.01 1.16
C SER A 46 -16.48 8.25 0.04
N ARG A 47 -17.07 9.46 -0.01
CA ARG A 47 -17.96 9.89 -1.11
C ARG A 47 -17.20 9.93 -2.44
N ALA A 48 -16.01 10.55 -2.47
CA ALA A 48 -15.20 10.62 -3.68
C ALA A 48 -14.75 9.25 -4.18
N LEU A 49 -14.49 8.29 -3.27
CA LEU A 49 -14.19 6.90 -3.64
C LEU A 49 -15.40 6.17 -4.25
N GLY A 50 -16.62 6.53 -3.85
CA GLY A 50 -17.86 5.94 -4.36
C GLY A 50 -18.36 6.58 -5.66
N ASP A 51 -18.08 7.85 -5.88
CA ASP A 51 -18.52 8.63 -7.03
C ASP A 51 -17.43 8.70 -8.11
N TRP A 52 -17.13 7.55 -8.73
CA TRP A 52 -16.14 7.46 -9.79
C TRP A 52 -16.54 8.26 -11.04
N GLN A 53 -17.82 8.55 -11.26
CA GLN A 53 -18.32 9.39 -12.35
C GLN A 53 -17.82 10.83 -12.20
N THR A 54 -17.71 11.34 -10.97
CA THR A 54 -17.17 12.67 -10.68
C THR A 54 -15.67 12.65 -10.41
N TYR A 55 -15.17 11.62 -9.69
CA TYR A 55 -13.79 11.49 -9.25
C TYR A 55 -13.11 10.28 -9.91
N SER A 56 -12.73 10.45 -11.17
CA SER A 56 -12.21 9.41 -12.04
C SER A 56 -10.77 8.98 -11.69
N SER A 57 -10.49 7.69 -11.81
CA SER A 57 -9.12 7.14 -11.75
C SER A 57 -8.41 7.13 -13.12
N ALA A 58 -9.11 7.41 -14.21
CA ALA A 58 -8.58 7.21 -15.58
C ALA A 58 -7.37 8.08 -15.93
N LYS A 59 -7.15 9.19 -15.21
CA LYS A 59 -5.94 10.05 -15.35
C LYS A 59 -4.81 9.67 -14.39
N GLY A 60 -4.87 8.47 -13.78
CA GLY A 60 -3.91 7.98 -12.80
C GLY A 60 -4.39 8.14 -11.37
N ASN A 61 -3.89 7.26 -10.49
CA ASN A 61 -4.27 7.23 -9.09
C ASN A 61 -3.10 7.48 -8.10
N LEU A 62 -1.85 7.38 -8.54
CA LEU A 62 -0.68 7.79 -7.74
C LEU A 62 -0.58 9.32 -7.75
N MET A 63 -0.10 9.92 -6.67
CA MET A 63 0.11 11.37 -6.59
C MET A 63 0.98 11.88 -7.76
N THR A 64 2.04 11.15 -8.09
CA THR A 64 2.83 11.31 -9.33
C THR A 64 2.76 10.01 -10.13
N GLU A 65 2.12 10.06 -11.30
CA GLU A 65 1.84 8.85 -12.08
C GLU A 65 3.03 8.46 -12.97
N LEU A 66 3.16 7.16 -13.23
CA LEU A 66 4.10 6.61 -14.19
C LEU A 66 3.60 6.81 -15.63
N PRO A 67 4.48 7.04 -16.61
CA PRO A 67 4.10 7.07 -18.00
C PRO A 67 3.36 5.80 -18.44
N ASN A 68 2.39 5.94 -19.34
CA ASN A 68 1.61 4.85 -19.96
C ASN A 68 0.77 3.98 -18.99
N ARG A 69 0.66 4.36 -17.71
CA ARG A 69 -0.12 3.63 -16.71
C ARG A 69 -1.55 4.16 -16.59
N ALA A 70 -1.75 5.47 -16.76
CA ALA A 70 -3.08 6.11 -16.67
C ALA A 70 -4.06 5.50 -17.69
N GLY A 71 -5.27 5.14 -17.24
CA GLY A 71 -6.31 4.52 -18.06
C GLY A 71 -6.01 3.10 -18.55
N ALA A 72 -4.93 2.47 -18.07
CA ALA A 72 -4.45 1.21 -18.64
C ALA A 72 -4.46 0.02 -17.65
N THR A 73 -4.50 0.28 -16.34
CA THR A 73 -4.44 -0.76 -15.30
C THR A 73 -5.76 -0.82 -14.51
N LEU A 74 -5.98 -1.90 -13.75
CA LEU A 74 -7.15 -2.03 -12.88
C LEU A 74 -7.33 -0.80 -11.97
N GLY A 75 -6.26 -0.28 -11.36
CA GLY A 75 -6.31 0.86 -10.46
C GLY A 75 -6.48 2.22 -11.16
N THR A 76 -6.37 2.27 -12.49
CA THR A 76 -6.44 3.49 -13.30
C THR A 76 -7.49 3.41 -14.40
N THR A 77 -8.50 2.60 -14.25
CA THR A 77 -9.69 2.52 -15.12
C THR A 77 -10.95 2.69 -14.29
N ASP A 78 -11.99 3.20 -14.89
CA ASP A 78 -13.31 3.31 -14.28
C ASP A 78 -14.28 2.27 -14.85
N PRO A 79 -15.41 1.95 -14.18
CA PRO A 79 -16.47 1.14 -14.75
C PRO A 79 -16.98 1.69 -16.10
N PRO A 80 -17.39 0.84 -17.07
CA PRO A 80 -17.52 -0.63 -16.92
C PRO A 80 -16.22 -1.40 -17.17
N ARG A 81 -15.17 -0.79 -17.74
CA ARG A 81 -13.90 -1.49 -18.02
C ARG A 81 -13.21 -1.99 -16.75
N HIS A 82 -13.24 -1.18 -15.68
CA HIS A 82 -12.74 -1.58 -14.37
C HIS A 82 -13.39 -2.89 -13.91
N ASP A 83 -14.73 -3.00 -14.00
CA ASP A 83 -15.46 -4.15 -13.46
C ASP A 83 -15.13 -5.44 -14.25
N ARG A 84 -14.97 -5.30 -15.57
CA ARG A 84 -14.49 -6.39 -16.42
C ARG A 84 -13.10 -6.88 -15.99
N LEU A 85 -12.12 -5.99 -15.88
CA LEU A 85 -10.77 -6.33 -15.46
C LEU A 85 -10.76 -6.94 -14.05
N ARG A 86 -11.47 -6.31 -13.13
CA ARG A 86 -11.58 -6.80 -11.75
C ARG A 86 -12.18 -8.18 -11.68
N GLY A 87 -13.26 -8.43 -12.41
CA GLY A 87 -13.91 -9.75 -12.46
C GLY A 87 -12.98 -10.87 -12.88
N LEU A 88 -12.15 -10.62 -13.91
CA LEU A 88 -11.17 -11.60 -14.41
C LEU A 88 -10.02 -11.79 -13.41
N ILE A 89 -9.42 -10.70 -12.91
CA ILE A 89 -8.25 -10.77 -12.04
C ILE A 89 -8.59 -11.36 -10.67
N GLN A 90 -9.72 -10.99 -10.07
CA GLN A 90 -10.08 -11.44 -8.71
C GLN A 90 -10.32 -12.95 -8.60
N LYS A 91 -10.54 -13.67 -9.73
CA LYS A 91 -10.61 -15.14 -9.71
C LYS A 91 -9.33 -15.78 -9.20
N ALA A 92 -8.17 -15.17 -9.47
CA ALA A 92 -6.89 -15.63 -8.93
C ALA A 92 -6.81 -15.47 -7.40
N PHE A 93 -7.50 -14.47 -6.83
CA PHE A 93 -7.52 -14.17 -5.40
C PHE A 93 -8.65 -14.87 -4.62
N MET A 94 -9.20 -15.95 -5.16
CA MET A 94 -10.22 -16.74 -4.43
C MET A 94 -9.62 -17.36 -3.17
N LYS A 95 -10.47 -17.49 -2.13
CA LYS A 95 -10.10 -17.99 -0.80
C LYS A 95 -9.22 -19.24 -0.84
N ARG A 96 -9.60 -20.26 -1.63
CA ARG A 96 -8.85 -21.52 -1.77
C ARG A 96 -7.41 -21.31 -2.27
N ASN A 97 -7.18 -20.35 -3.18
CA ASN A 97 -5.86 -20.08 -3.73
C ASN A 97 -4.98 -19.35 -2.68
N LEU A 98 -5.59 -18.47 -1.89
CA LEU A 98 -4.90 -17.75 -0.85
C LEU A 98 -4.60 -18.65 0.37
N GLU A 99 -5.52 -19.53 0.76
CA GLU A 99 -5.30 -20.46 1.87
C GLU A 99 -4.14 -21.43 1.58
N ALA A 100 -3.95 -21.81 0.33
CA ALA A 100 -2.80 -22.64 -0.07
C ALA A 100 -1.44 -21.94 0.11
N LEU A 101 -1.42 -20.61 0.25
CA LEU A 101 -0.21 -19.84 0.49
C LEU A 101 0.16 -19.74 1.98
N ALA A 102 -0.71 -20.12 2.92
CA ALA A 102 -0.50 -19.91 4.34
C ALA A 102 0.74 -20.61 4.88
N ASP A 103 0.92 -21.91 4.55
CA ASP A 103 2.09 -22.67 4.98
C ASP A 103 3.40 -22.18 4.32
N PRO A 104 3.46 -21.96 2.99
CA PRO A 104 4.62 -21.32 2.37
C PRO A 104 4.97 -19.95 2.98
N ILE A 105 3.97 -19.10 3.26
CA ILE A 105 4.19 -17.80 3.91
C ILE A 105 4.80 -17.99 5.30
N ARG A 106 4.35 -18.98 6.07
CA ARG A 106 4.88 -19.28 7.41
C ARG A 106 6.33 -19.76 7.35
N GLU A 107 6.65 -20.61 6.42
CA GLU A 107 8.03 -21.07 6.20
C GLU A 107 8.96 -19.90 5.83
N ILE A 108 8.52 -19.02 4.93
CA ILE A 108 9.26 -17.81 4.53
C ILE A 108 9.46 -16.89 5.74
N ALA A 109 8.43 -16.70 6.58
CA ALA A 109 8.50 -15.86 7.76
C ALA A 109 9.46 -16.41 8.81
N ALA A 110 9.37 -17.71 9.10
CA ALA A 110 10.27 -18.38 10.03
C ALA A 110 11.73 -18.32 9.56
N ALA A 111 11.99 -18.57 8.28
CA ALA A 111 13.33 -18.48 7.69
C ALA A 111 13.88 -17.04 7.72
N ALA A 112 13.04 -16.02 7.55
CA ALA A 112 13.45 -14.62 7.65
C ALA A 112 13.72 -14.19 9.10
N ALA A 113 12.98 -14.71 10.08
CA ALA A 113 13.13 -14.37 11.49
C ALA A 113 14.30 -15.09 12.16
N ALA A 114 14.60 -16.32 11.77
CA ALA A 114 15.61 -17.17 12.42
C ALA A 114 16.99 -16.50 12.61
N PRO A 115 17.56 -15.74 11.64
CA PRO A 115 18.85 -15.07 11.81
C PRO A 115 18.85 -14.03 12.94
N LEU A 116 17.69 -13.51 13.34
CA LEU A 116 17.57 -12.49 14.36
C LEU A 116 17.65 -13.03 15.80
N ALA A 117 17.71 -14.35 16.00
CA ALA A 117 17.67 -14.98 17.31
C ALA A 117 18.79 -14.53 18.26
N GLY A 118 19.99 -14.23 17.72
CA GLY A 118 21.15 -13.79 18.49
C GLY A 118 21.42 -12.29 18.45
N GLU A 119 20.67 -11.55 17.63
CA GLU A 119 20.94 -10.14 17.39
C GLU A 119 20.40 -9.28 18.53
N LYS A 120 21.24 -8.35 19.01
CA LYS A 120 20.86 -7.36 20.03
C LYS A 120 20.18 -6.15 19.40
N GLN A 121 20.57 -5.82 18.17
CA GLN A 121 20.03 -4.72 17.37
C GLN A 121 20.07 -5.11 15.90
N PHE A 122 19.06 -4.73 15.14
CA PHE A 122 18.94 -5.06 13.71
C PHE A 122 18.00 -4.06 13.01
N ASP A 123 18.13 -3.92 11.70
CA ASP A 123 17.16 -3.18 10.87
C ASP A 123 15.98 -4.09 10.50
N PHE A 124 14.82 -3.85 11.10
CA PHE A 124 13.60 -4.63 10.82
C PHE A 124 13.28 -4.68 9.32
N ILE A 125 13.58 -3.62 8.58
CA ILE A 125 13.24 -3.53 7.15
C ILE A 125 14.20 -4.39 6.34
N GLU A 126 15.50 -4.19 6.46
CA GLU A 126 16.48 -4.91 5.65
C GLU A 126 16.64 -6.37 6.10
N ASP A 127 16.61 -6.61 7.41
CA ASP A 127 16.90 -7.93 7.96
C ASP A 127 15.71 -8.88 8.01
N PHE A 128 14.48 -8.34 8.03
CA PHE A 128 13.25 -9.15 8.10
C PHE A 128 12.22 -8.80 7.03
N SER A 129 11.60 -7.60 7.09
CA SER A 129 10.41 -7.26 6.32
C SER A 129 10.63 -7.35 4.81
N SER A 130 11.75 -6.83 4.30
CA SER A 130 12.07 -6.85 2.86
C SER A 130 12.31 -8.27 2.34
N LYS A 131 13.05 -9.09 3.11
CA LYS A 131 13.30 -10.49 2.76
C LYS A 131 12.03 -11.31 2.72
N PHE A 132 11.14 -11.05 3.69
CA PHE A 132 9.85 -11.71 3.78
C PHE A 132 8.91 -11.28 2.63
N THR A 133 8.65 -9.98 2.49
CA THR A 133 7.63 -9.47 1.56
C THR A 133 7.93 -9.80 0.10
N VAL A 134 9.21 -9.73 -0.30
CA VAL A 134 9.62 -10.08 -1.65
C VAL A 134 9.38 -11.58 -1.91
N ARG A 135 9.78 -12.45 -1.00
CA ARG A 135 9.61 -13.91 -1.17
C ARG A 135 8.13 -14.32 -1.17
N VAL A 136 7.30 -13.70 -0.33
CA VAL A 136 5.84 -13.92 -0.36
C VAL A 136 5.26 -13.54 -1.70
N LEU A 137 5.66 -12.39 -2.25
CA LEU A 137 5.18 -11.96 -3.57
C LEU A 137 5.66 -12.92 -4.68
N PHE A 138 6.94 -13.35 -4.63
CA PHE A 138 7.51 -14.31 -5.57
C PHE A 138 6.73 -15.62 -5.54
N ALA A 139 6.46 -16.15 -4.35
CA ALA A 139 5.66 -17.36 -4.20
C ALA A 139 4.23 -17.19 -4.72
N ALA A 140 3.56 -16.07 -4.40
CA ALA A 140 2.19 -15.81 -4.81
C ALA A 140 2.04 -15.58 -6.31
N LEU A 141 2.93 -14.82 -6.93
CA LEU A 141 2.90 -14.52 -8.36
C LEU A 141 3.55 -15.61 -9.22
N GLY A 142 4.37 -16.49 -8.63
CA GLY A 142 5.14 -17.47 -9.37
C GLY A 142 6.38 -16.87 -10.07
N LEU A 143 7.03 -15.88 -9.45
CA LEU A 143 8.24 -15.27 -10.01
C LEU A 143 9.45 -16.19 -9.83
N PRO A 144 10.39 -16.25 -10.78
CA PRO A 144 11.58 -17.08 -10.68
C PRO A 144 12.50 -16.57 -9.57
N MET A 145 13.03 -17.51 -8.75
CA MET A 145 13.96 -17.18 -7.67
C MET A 145 15.32 -16.73 -8.23
N GLY A 146 15.97 -15.83 -7.50
CA GLY A 146 17.31 -15.29 -7.85
C GLY A 146 17.28 -13.79 -8.21
N ASP A 147 16.12 -13.24 -8.54
CA ASP A 147 15.95 -11.85 -8.97
C ASP A 147 15.36 -10.95 -7.87
N GLU A 148 15.15 -11.49 -6.66
CA GLU A 148 14.36 -10.86 -5.58
C GLU A 148 14.83 -9.44 -5.28
N ARG A 149 16.15 -9.25 -5.14
CA ARG A 149 16.72 -7.93 -4.83
C ARG A 149 16.48 -6.93 -5.97
N THR A 150 16.76 -7.35 -7.21
CA THR A 150 16.59 -6.49 -8.39
C THR A 150 15.12 -6.08 -8.56
N VAL A 151 14.19 -7.03 -8.47
CA VAL A 151 12.76 -6.78 -8.59
C VAL A 151 12.28 -5.83 -7.48
N ARG A 152 12.72 -6.04 -6.24
CA ARG A 152 12.41 -5.14 -5.11
C ARG A 152 12.90 -3.72 -5.40
N ASP A 153 14.17 -3.56 -5.72
CA ASP A 153 14.80 -2.25 -5.92
C ASP A 153 14.11 -1.48 -7.05
N LYS A 154 13.76 -2.17 -8.14
CA LYS A 154 12.99 -1.57 -9.24
C LYS A 154 11.56 -1.21 -8.84
N ALA A 155 10.86 -2.08 -8.10
CA ALA A 155 9.50 -1.81 -7.63
C ALA A 155 9.46 -0.59 -6.69
N VAL A 156 10.42 -0.47 -5.76
CA VAL A 156 10.54 0.69 -4.86
C VAL A 156 10.78 1.98 -5.66
N LEU A 157 11.70 1.96 -6.62
CA LEU A 157 11.93 3.12 -7.51
C LEU A 157 10.65 3.54 -8.25
N MET A 158 9.82 2.60 -8.70
CA MET A 158 8.59 2.94 -9.43
C MET A 158 7.61 3.77 -8.62
N VAL A 159 7.60 3.68 -7.28
CA VAL A 159 6.69 4.44 -6.41
C VAL A 159 7.34 5.70 -5.83
N GLN A 160 8.66 5.79 -5.82
CA GLN A 160 9.40 6.99 -5.40
C GLN A 160 9.27 8.11 -6.43
N THR A 161 9.60 9.31 -6.01
CA THR A 161 9.75 10.52 -6.84
C THR A 161 11.07 11.19 -6.52
N ASP A 162 11.63 11.89 -7.47
CA ASP A 162 12.77 12.77 -7.21
C ASP A 162 12.38 13.85 -6.17
N PRO A 163 13.10 13.95 -5.05
CA PRO A 163 12.71 14.85 -3.96
C PRO A 163 12.74 16.34 -4.33
N LYS A 164 13.53 16.71 -5.36
CA LYS A 164 13.70 18.11 -5.79
C LYS A 164 12.69 18.51 -6.85
N THR A 165 12.50 17.63 -7.86
CA THR A 165 11.63 17.93 -9.00
C THR A 165 10.19 17.48 -8.80
N ARG A 166 9.95 16.59 -7.80
CA ARG A 166 8.65 15.96 -7.51
C ARG A 166 8.08 15.11 -8.66
N ALA A 167 8.91 14.84 -9.65
CA ALA A 167 8.56 14.10 -10.85
C ALA A 167 9.15 12.68 -10.84
N LYS A 168 8.76 11.90 -11.82
CA LYS A 168 9.45 10.64 -12.15
C LYS A 168 10.66 10.98 -13.01
N GLY A 169 11.88 10.83 -12.45
CA GLY A 169 13.13 11.00 -13.19
C GLY A 169 13.44 9.82 -14.13
N PRO A 170 14.52 9.91 -14.92
CA PRO A 170 14.91 8.85 -15.86
C PRO A 170 15.07 7.46 -15.22
N GLU A 171 15.59 7.39 -13.99
CA GLU A 171 15.77 6.14 -13.24
C GLU A 171 14.44 5.47 -12.88
N HIS A 172 13.41 6.24 -12.54
CA HIS A 172 12.07 5.72 -12.25
C HIS A 172 11.40 5.16 -13.51
N ILE A 173 11.61 5.83 -14.66
CA ILE A 173 11.09 5.39 -15.96
C ILE A 173 11.81 4.11 -16.38
N ALA A 174 13.15 4.10 -16.30
CA ALA A 174 13.95 2.92 -16.60
C ALA A 174 13.60 1.71 -15.73
N ALA A 175 13.27 1.94 -14.44
CA ALA A 175 12.79 0.88 -13.56
C ALA A 175 11.45 0.30 -14.03
N SER A 176 10.53 1.17 -14.48
CA SER A 176 9.24 0.74 -15.04
C SER A 176 9.39 -0.03 -16.35
N ASP A 177 10.30 0.39 -17.23
CA ASP A 177 10.58 -0.30 -18.49
C ASP A 177 11.20 -1.69 -18.23
N TRP A 178 12.22 -1.75 -17.37
CA TRP A 178 12.82 -3.01 -16.95
C TRP A 178 11.78 -3.97 -16.35
N MET A 179 10.88 -3.47 -15.51
CA MET A 179 9.83 -4.29 -14.87
C MET A 179 8.85 -4.86 -15.91
N ARG A 180 8.54 -4.11 -16.97
CA ARG A 180 7.69 -4.62 -18.06
C ARG A 180 8.37 -5.76 -18.84
N ASP A 181 9.66 -5.60 -19.16
CA ASP A 181 10.42 -6.62 -19.87
C ASP A 181 10.57 -7.89 -19.03
N TYR A 182 10.86 -7.75 -17.74
CA TYR A 182 10.90 -8.84 -16.77
C TYR A 182 9.55 -9.57 -16.70
N ALA A 183 8.45 -8.83 -16.51
CA ALA A 183 7.11 -9.41 -16.45
C ALA A 183 6.72 -10.14 -17.75
N ALA A 184 7.10 -9.60 -18.92
CA ALA A 184 6.86 -10.25 -20.21
C ALA A 184 7.54 -11.62 -20.29
N GLY A 185 8.80 -11.72 -19.82
CA GLY A 185 9.53 -12.99 -19.75
C GLY A 185 8.84 -14.03 -18.85
N VAL A 186 8.42 -13.61 -17.66
CA VAL A 186 7.69 -14.48 -16.71
C VAL A 186 6.35 -14.95 -17.30
N ILE A 187 5.59 -14.05 -17.91
CA ILE A 187 4.31 -14.39 -18.55
C ILE A 187 4.49 -15.43 -19.66
N ALA A 188 5.52 -15.24 -20.51
CA ALA A 188 5.82 -16.19 -21.57
C ALA A 188 6.13 -17.60 -21.02
N GLU A 189 6.91 -17.66 -19.94
CA GLU A 189 7.22 -18.93 -19.26
C GLU A 189 5.98 -19.57 -18.67
N ARG A 190 5.13 -18.80 -17.98
CA ARG A 190 3.90 -19.32 -17.34
C ARG A 190 2.84 -19.76 -18.35
N ARG A 191 2.81 -19.16 -19.54
CA ARG A 191 1.97 -19.63 -20.63
C ARG A 191 2.44 -20.98 -21.20
N ALA A 192 3.75 -21.17 -21.31
CA ALA A 192 4.34 -22.44 -21.76
C ALA A 192 4.20 -23.53 -20.68
N ASN A 193 4.36 -23.18 -19.42
CA ASN A 193 4.38 -24.08 -18.27
C ASN A 193 3.53 -23.52 -17.12
N PRO A 194 2.18 -23.60 -17.18
CA PRO A 194 1.27 -23.09 -16.15
C PRO A 194 1.55 -23.72 -14.81
N GLN A 195 1.55 -22.90 -13.74
CA GLN A 195 1.76 -23.31 -12.37
C GLN A 195 0.55 -22.93 -11.50
N ASN A 196 0.56 -23.34 -10.24
CA ASN A 196 -0.44 -22.90 -9.26
C ASN A 196 -0.06 -21.55 -8.66
N ASP A 197 -0.03 -20.50 -9.50
CA ASP A 197 0.32 -19.13 -9.12
C ASP A 197 -0.67 -18.10 -9.72
N LEU A 198 -0.62 -16.87 -9.20
CA LEU A 198 -1.55 -15.82 -9.60
C LEU A 198 -1.42 -15.46 -11.08
N ILE A 199 -0.20 -15.42 -11.65
CA ILE A 199 0.04 -15.09 -13.07
C ILE A 199 -0.62 -16.15 -13.96
N SER A 200 -0.40 -17.42 -13.69
CA SER A 200 -1.05 -18.52 -14.42
C SER A 200 -2.56 -18.44 -14.31
N HIS A 201 -3.10 -18.17 -13.12
CA HIS A 201 -4.54 -18.11 -12.89
C HIS A 201 -5.23 -16.97 -13.65
N PHE A 202 -4.74 -15.72 -13.56
CA PHE A 202 -5.41 -14.62 -14.26
C PHE A 202 -5.10 -14.59 -15.76
N SER A 203 -3.96 -15.15 -16.19
CA SER A 203 -3.62 -15.26 -17.62
C SER A 203 -4.55 -16.23 -18.37
N THR A 204 -5.16 -17.17 -17.65
CA THR A 204 -6.09 -18.17 -18.19
C THR A 204 -7.54 -17.96 -17.76
N ALA A 205 -7.79 -16.94 -16.92
CA ALA A 205 -9.14 -16.66 -16.42
C ALA A 205 -10.08 -16.29 -17.56
N GLU A 206 -11.29 -16.83 -17.51
CA GLU A 206 -12.35 -16.56 -18.49
C GLU A 206 -13.69 -16.32 -17.78
N ILE A 207 -14.46 -15.35 -18.28
CA ILE A 207 -15.84 -15.06 -17.87
C ILE A 207 -16.66 -14.86 -19.13
N ASP A 208 -17.63 -15.71 -19.37
CA ASP A 208 -18.54 -15.63 -20.54
C ASP A 208 -17.82 -15.52 -21.89
N GLY A 209 -16.70 -16.25 -22.03
CA GLY A 209 -15.84 -16.23 -23.22
C GLY A 209 -14.85 -15.06 -23.29
N ASP A 210 -14.90 -14.12 -22.35
CA ASP A 210 -13.99 -12.97 -22.26
C ASP A 210 -12.75 -13.29 -21.41
N ARG A 211 -11.58 -12.83 -21.87
CA ARG A 211 -10.26 -13.01 -21.22
C ARG A 211 -9.47 -11.71 -21.23
N LEU A 212 -8.46 -11.61 -20.37
CA LEU A 212 -7.47 -10.55 -20.47
C LEU A 212 -6.66 -10.71 -21.76
N ASP A 213 -6.48 -9.61 -22.48
CA ASP A 213 -5.56 -9.56 -23.62
C ASP A 213 -4.09 -9.55 -23.14
N GLU A 214 -3.13 -9.65 -24.09
CA GLU A 214 -1.69 -9.69 -23.75
C GLU A 214 -1.22 -8.47 -23.00
N ARG A 215 -1.68 -7.28 -23.39
CA ARG A 215 -1.34 -6.03 -22.75
C ARG A 215 -1.95 -5.94 -21.36
N GLU A 216 -3.18 -6.39 -21.18
CA GLU A 216 -3.87 -6.41 -19.88
C GLU A 216 -3.19 -7.38 -18.90
N VAL A 217 -2.73 -8.55 -19.37
CA VAL A 217 -1.95 -9.49 -18.56
C VAL A 217 -0.63 -8.86 -18.14
N LEU A 218 0.12 -8.24 -19.08
CA LEU A 218 1.39 -7.57 -18.80
C LEU A 218 1.24 -6.44 -17.79
N LEU A 219 0.28 -5.56 -17.99
CA LEU A 219 0.05 -4.41 -17.10
C LEU A 219 -0.47 -4.86 -15.73
N THR A 220 -1.27 -5.93 -15.67
CA THR A 220 -1.72 -6.53 -14.42
C THR A 220 -0.53 -7.10 -13.65
N THR A 221 0.32 -7.89 -14.29
CA THR A 221 1.51 -8.48 -13.67
C THR A 221 2.43 -7.39 -13.12
N THR A 222 2.80 -6.41 -13.96
CA THR A 222 3.66 -5.29 -13.57
C THR A 222 3.06 -4.51 -12.39
N THR A 223 1.75 -4.26 -12.41
CA THR A 223 1.06 -3.54 -11.34
C THR A 223 1.05 -4.34 -10.04
N LEU A 224 0.82 -5.65 -10.10
CA LEU A 224 0.81 -6.52 -8.91
C LEU A 224 2.20 -6.63 -8.29
N ILE A 225 3.27 -6.70 -9.10
CA ILE A 225 4.65 -6.70 -8.58
C ILE A 225 4.94 -5.39 -7.86
N MET A 226 4.72 -4.24 -8.52
CA MET A 226 4.95 -2.93 -7.92
C MET A 226 4.13 -2.72 -6.65
N ALA A 227 2.81 -2.97 -6.72
CA ALA A 227 1.91 -2.73 -5.61
C ALA A 227 2.13 -3.70 -4.45
N GLY A 228 2.48 -4.96 -4.73
CA GLY A 228 2.66 -5.98 -3.71
C GLY A 228 3.92 -5.78 -2.87
N ILE A 229 5.04 -5.41 -3.50
CA ILE A 229 6.32 -5.22 -2.78
C ILE A 229 6.23 -4.02 -1.85
N GLU A 230 5.91 -2.85 -2.40
CA GLU A 230 6.00 -1.61 -1.64
C GLU A 230 4.89 -1.49 -0.59
N SER A 231 3.65 -1.81 -0.95
CA SER A 231 2.54 -1.64 -0.01
C SER A 231 2.60 -2.62 1.16
N LEU A 232 2.99 -3.87 0.92
CA LEU A 232 3.12 -4.87 1.99
C LEU A 232 4.33 -4.56 2.88
N GLY A 233 5.49 -4.23 2.28
CA GLY A 233 6.70 -3.85 3.02
C GLY A 233 6.49 -2.59 3.86
N GLY A 234 5.90 -1.55 3.25
CA GLY A 234 5.54 -0.32 3.95
C GLY A 234 4.55 -0.55 5.08
N PHE A 235 3.51 -1.38 4.85
CA PHE A 235 2.56 -1.73 5.90
C PHE A 235 3.22 -2.49 7.06
N MET A 236 4.06 -3.48 6.78
CA MET A 236 4.79 -4.21 7.82
C MET A 236 5.71 -3.30 8.62
N SER A 237 6.41 -2.39 7.96
CA SER A 237 7.30 -1.42 8.62
C SER A 237 6.53 -0.48 9.54
N MET A 238 5.35 0.02 9.09
CA MET A 238 4.48 0.85 9.91
C MET A 238 3.85 0.07 11.07
N PHE A 239 3.48 -1.19 10.85
CA PHE A 239 2.99 -2.09 11.91
C PHE A 239 4.07 -2.32 12.98
N ALA A 240 5.29 -2.66 12.57
CA ALA A 240 6.40 -2.88 13.50
C ALA A 240 6.77 -1.60 14.27
N LEU A 241 6.71 -0.43 13.61
CA LEU A 241 6.88 0.86 14.26
C LEU A 241 5.83 1.07 15.36
N ASN A 242 4.54 0.82 15.06
CA ASN A 242 3.49 0.90 16.08
C ASN A 242 3.75 -0.08 17.23
N MET A 243 4.13 -1.33 16.95
CA MET A 243 4.46 -2.31 17.99
C MET A 243 5.69 -1.91 18.81
N ALA A 244 6.67 -1.21 18.23
CA ALA A 244 7.83 -0.71 18.95
C ALA A 244 7.47 0.46 19.87
N ASP A 245 6.62 1.37 19.41
CA ASP A 245 6.23 2.58 20.13
C ASP A 245 5.12 2.31 21.20
N TYR A 246 4.29 1.25 21.02
CA TYR A 246 3.19 0.87 21.93
C TYR A 246 3.45 -0.49 22.58
N ALA A 247 4.34 -0.50 23.58
CA ALA A 247 4.84 -1.72 24.22
C ALA A 247 3.73 -2.61 24.83
N ASP A 248 2.68 -2.01 25.39
CA ASP A 248 1.56 -2.76 25.98
C ASP A 248 0.76 -3.52 24.90
N ALA A 249 0.52 -2.88 23.74
CA ALA A 249 -0.15 -3.53 22.62
C ALA A 249 0.69 -4.69 22.07
N ARG A 250 2.02 -4.50 21.95
CA ARG A 250 2.95 -5.56 21.57
C ARG A 250 2.90 -6.71 22.55
N ALA A 251 3.03 -6.44 23.87
CA ALA A 251 3.02 -7.46 24.91
C ALA A 251 1.71 -8.27 24.89
N ALA A 252 0.57 -7.60 24.66
CA ALA A 252 -0.71 -8.27 24.51
C ALA A 252 -0.72 -9.22 23.29
N CYS A 253 -0.23 -8.78 22.13
CA CYS A 253 -0.14 -9.60 20.90
C CYS A 253 0.87 -10.76 21.04
N VAL A 254 1.95 -10.58 21.77
CA VAL A 254 2.91 -11.67 22.05
C VAL A 254 2.27 -12.73 22.96
N LYS A 255 1.50 -12.30 23.97
CA LYS A 255 0.80 -13.20 24.90
C LYS A 255 -0.36 -13.93 24.22
N ASP A 256 -1.09 -13.24 23.36
CA ASP A 256 -2.23 -13.77 22.61
C ASP A 256 -2.10 -13.37 21.13
N PRO A 257 -1.53 -14.24 20.27
CA PRO A 257 -1.32 -13.96 18.85
C PRO A 257 -2.62 -13.72 18.06
N GLU A 258 -3.79 -14.11 18.56
CA GLU A 258 -5.07 -13.80 17.89
C GLU A 258 -5.37 -12.29 17.88
N LEU A 259 -4.84 -11.54 18.85
CA LEU A 259 -4.95 -10.06 18.89
C LEU A 259 -4.18 -9.37 17.74
N LEU A 260 -3.27 -10.08 17.06
CA LEU A 260 -2.59 -9.52 15.88
C LEU A 260 -3.59 -9.11 14.79
N ALA A 261 -4.71 -9.82 14.64
CA ALA A 261 -5.74 -9.44 13.67
C ALA A 261 -6.33 -8.06 13.98
N ASP A 262 -6.66 -7.78 15.23
CA ASP A 262 -7.20 -6.49 15.68
C ASP A 262 -6.12 -5.39 15.60
N ALA A 263 -4.89 -5.69 15.99
CA ALA A 263 -3.75 -4.79 15.90
C ALA A 263 -3.43 -4.38 14.45
N ILE A 264 -3.59 -5.31 13.50
CA ILE A 264 -3.46 -5.05 12.05
C ILE A 264 -4.49 -4.03 11.58
N GLU A 265 -5.77 -4.20 11.94
CA GLU A 265 -6.83 -3.26 11.56
C GLU A 265 -6.60 -1.88 12.17
N GLU A 266 -6.22 -1.81 13.45
CA GLU A 266 -5.91 -0.54 14.09
C GLU A 266 -4.67 0.12 13.50
N SER A 267 -3.64 -0.63 13.13
CA SER A 267 -2.46 -0.06 12.45
C SER A 267 -2.79 0.48 11.08
N LEU A 268 -3.65 -0.21 10.31
CA LEU A 268 -4.14 0.26 9.01
C LEU A 268 -4.97 1.54 9.13
N ARG A 269 -5.67 1.74 10.24
CA ARG A 269 -6.33 3.00 10.55
C ARG A 269 -5.33 4.05 11.04
N PHE A 270 -4.61 3.75 12.12
CA PHE A 270 -3.83 4.72 12.89
C PHE A 270 -2.66 5.29 12.11
N ASN A 271 -1.93 4.42 11.39
CA ASN A 271 -0.68 4.80 10.73
C ASN A 271 -0.51 4.05 9.41
N THR A 272 -1.51 4.21 8.51
CA THR A 272 -1.48 3.54 7.21
C THR A 272 -0.28 3.97 6.37
N SER A 273 0.37 3.03 5.68
CA SER A 273 1.39 3.36 4.68
C SER A 273 0.78 4.00 3.42
N ALA A 274 -0.43 3.61 3.04
CA ALA A 274 -1.18 4.20 1.92
C ALA A 274 -1.79 5.53 2.36
N GLN A 275 -1.04 6.64 2.18
CA GLN A 275 -1.40 7.93 2.74
C GLN A 275 -2.32 8.75 1.86
N ARG A 276 -2.03 8.80 0.56
CA ARG A 276 -2.66 9.75 -0.37
C ARG A 276 -2.76 9.13 -1.76
N PHE A 277 -3.93 9.22 -2.35
CA PHE A 277 -4.15 8.85 -3.75
C PHE A 277 -4.90 9.97 -4.46
N ARG A 278 -4.72 10.10 -5.76
CA ARG A 278 -5.40 11.15 -6.51
C ARG A 278 -6.54 10.61 -7.37
N ARG A 279 -7.43 11.53 -7.73
CA ARG A 279 -8.47 11.39 -8.76
C ARG A 279 -8.45 12.62 -9.67
N CYS A 280 -9.08 12.50 -10.82
CA CYS A 280 -9.35 13.62 -11.70
C CYS A 280 -10.85 13.96 -11.65
N VAL A 281 -11.19 15.21 -11.45
CA VAL A 281 -12.57 15.70 -11.50
C VAL A 281 -13.05 15.69 -12.96
N THR A 282 -14.20 15.08 -13.25
CA THR A 282 -14.73 14.94 -14.61
C THR A 282 -15.71 16.03 -14.99
N LYS A 283 -16.34 16.67 -14.00
CA LYS A 283 -17.32 17.75 -14.14
C LYS A 283 -17.18 18.73 -12.99
N ASP A 284 -17.53 19.99 -13.23
CA ASP A 284 -17.57 21.01 -12.18
C ASP A 284 -18.40 20.52 -10.99
N THR A 285 -17.82 20.59 -9.79
CA THR A 285 -18.47 20.12 -8.56
C THR A 285 -18.12 21.03 -7.39
N GLU A 286 -19.07 21.18 -6.47
CA GLU A 286 -18.91 22.01 -5.27
C GLU A 286 -18.79 21.16 -4.01
N LEU A 287 -17.85 21.53 -3.13
CA LEU A 287 -17.67 20.92 -1.83
C LEU A 287 -17.14 21.95 -0.83
N HIS A 288 -17.81 22.09 0.33
CA HIS A 288 -17.46 23.07 1.37
C HIS A 288 -17.27 24.51 0.84
N GLY A 289 -18.13 24.95 -0.11
CA GLY A 289 -18.07 26.29 -0.70
C GLY A 289 -16.90 26.50 -1.67
N GLN A 290 -16.18 25.44 -2.04
CA GLN A 290 -15.14 25.46 -3.06
C GLN A 290 -15.64 24.81 -4.33
N THR A 291 -15.28 25.35 -5.49
CA THR A 291 -15.63 24.80 -6.80
C THR A 291 -14.40 24.15 -7.42
N MET A 292 -14.42 22.83 -7.51
CA MET A 292 -13.46 22.04 -8.29
C MET A 292 -13.90 22.00 -9.75
N LYS A 293 -13.00 22.27 -10.68
CA LYS A 293 -13.30 22.31 -12.12
C LYS A 293 -13.03 20.96 -12.77
N ALA A 294 -13.76 20.68 -13.85
CA ALA A 294 -13.46 19.53 -14.71
C ALA A 294 -12.01 19.59 -15.20
N GLY A 295 -11.26 18.52 -14.97
CA GLY A 295 -9.83 18.42 -15.25
C GLY A 295 -8.92 18.62 -14.05
N ASP A 296 -9.40 19.22 -12.96
CA ASP A 296 -8.62 19.36 -11.73
C ASP A 296 -8.26 17.99 -11.16
N PHE A 297 -7.08 17.91 -10.54
CA PHE A 297 -6.74 16.77 -9.69
C PHE A 297 -7.18 17.00 -8.24
N VAL A 298 -7.56 15.92 -7.58
CA VAL A 298 -7.93 15.91 -6.17
C VAL A 298 -7.19 14.78 -5.43
N CYS A 299 -6.48 15.15 -4.39
CA CYS A 299 -5.84 14.24 -3.44
C CYS A 299 -6.87 13.78 -2.40
N LEU A 300 -7.03 12.49 -2.26
CA LEU A 300 -7.78 11.84 -1.20
C LEU A 300 -6.78 11.46 -0.09
N ALA A 301 -6.76 12.22 1.01
CA ALA A 301 -5.81 12.06 2.11
C ALA A 301 -6.30 10.95 3.07
N TYR A 302 -6.09 9.68 2.72
CA TYR A 302 -6.55 8.51 3.50
C TYR A 302 -6.05 8.55 4.94
N GLY A 303 -4.76 8.90 5.14
CA GLY A 303 -4.19 9.04 6.49
C GLY A 303 -4.90 10.11 7.33
N SER A 304 -5.43 11.17 6.70
CA SER A 304 -6.26 12.17 7.36
C SER A 304 -7.64 11.61 7.72
N GLY A 305 -8.34 11.01 6.76
CA GLY A 305 -9.66 10.43 7.00
C GLY A 305 -9.64 9.33 8.08
N ASN A 306 -8.57 8.56 8.15
CA ASN A 306 -8.38 7.54 9.19
C ASN A 306 -8.19 8.11 10.60
N ARG A 307 -7.87 9.38 10.72
CA ARG A 307 -7.74 10.12 11.99
C ARG A 307 -8.83 11.19 12.15
N ASP A 308 -9.93 11.08 11.41
CA ASP A 308 -11.05 12.02 11.54
C ASP A 308 -11.87 11.72 12.80
N GLU A 309 -11.91 12.70 13.69
CA GLU A 309 -12.66 12.67 14.96
C GLU A 309 -14.18 12.60 14.77
N ARG A 310 -14.67 12.90 13.56
CA ARG A 310 -16.09 12.76 13.17
C ARG A 310 -16.46 11.30 12.91
N LYS A 311 -15.45 10.46 12.64
CA LYS A 311 -15.61 9.03 12.34
C LYS A 311 -15.15 8.14 13.48
N TYR A 312 -14.04 8.50 14.13
CA TYR A 312 -13.41 7.69 15.18
C TYR A 312 -13.25 8.50 16.45
N GLU A 313 -13.75 7.98 17.56
CA GLU A 313 -13.51 8.58 18.87
C GLU A 313 -12.03 8.47 19.25
N ASN A 314 -11.44 9.54 19.81
CA ASN A 314 -10.03 9.60 20.19
C ASN A 314 -9.08 9.05 19.09
N PRO A 315 -9.15 9.59 17.85
CA PRO A 315 -8.51 8.96 16.68
C PRO A 315 -6.98 8.95 16.77
N ASP A 316 -6.38 9.80 17.59
CA ASP A 316 -4.94 9.92 17.79
C ASP A 316 -4.41 8.97 18.90
N VAL A 317 -5.26 8.13 19.47
CA VAL A 317 -4.88 7.04 20.38
C VAL A 317 -4.78 5.74 19.58
N TYR A 318 -3.64 5.04 19.70
CA TYR A 318 -3.48 3.68 19.18
C TYR A 318 -4.10 2.69 20.16
N ASP A 319 -5.15 2.02 19.75
CA ASP A 319 -5.93 1.12 20.60
C ASP A 319 -6.36 -0.13 19.83
N ILE A 320 -5.69 -1.25 20.08
CA ILE A 320 -5.97 -2.54 19.41
C ILE A 320 -7.36 -3.11 19.75
N SER A 321 -8.00 -2.64 20.80
CA SER A 321 -9.36 -3.03 21.16
C SER A 321 -10.44 -2.30 20.36
N ARG A 322 -10.08 -1.25 19.63
CA ARG A 322 -11.00 -0.41 18.86
C ARG A 322 -11.76 -1.18 17.78
N LYS A 323 -11.14 -2.18 17.13
CA LYS A 323 -11.71 -2.95 16.00
C LYS A 323 -12.29 -2.03 14.91
N PRO A 324 -11.48 -1.13 14.32
CA PRO A 324 -11.96 -0.10 13.42
C PRO A 324 -12.58 -0.70 12.16
N ARG A 325 -13.80 -0.25 11.83
CA ARG A 325 -14.46 -0.64 10.58
C ARG A 325 -14.40 0.50 9.58
N GLY A 326 -14.19 0.13 8.30
CA GLY A 326 -14.22 1.10 7.20
C GLY A 326 -13.03 2.03 7.17
N HIS A 327 -11.88 1.66 7.77
CA HIS A 327 -10.67 2.45 7.59
C HIS A 327 -10.24 2.49 6.11
N LEU A 328 -9.58 3.56 5.72
CA LEU A 328 -9.16 3.82 4.34
C LEU A 328 -7.80 3.20 3.97
N GLY A 329 -7.20 2.39 4.85
CA GLY A 329 -5.88 1.78 4.62
C GLY A 329 -5.82 0.85 3.40
N PHE A 330 -6.96 0.36 2.94
CA PHE A 330 -7.12 -0.41 1.70
C PHE A 330 -7.96 0.34 0.65
N GLY A 331 -8.11 1.65 0.78
CA GLY A 331 -9.02 2.41 -0.07
C GLY A 331 -10.48 2.06 0.20
N GLY A 332 -11.31 2.12 -0.85
CA GLY A 332 -12.74 1.81 -0.72
C GLY A 332 -13.46 1.73 -2.05
N SER A 333 -14.74 1.34 -2.00
CA SER A 333 -15.65 1.25 -3.14
C SER A 333 -15.10 0.33 -4.25
N VAL A 334 -15.32 0.68 -5.51
CA VAL A 334 -14.91 -0.14 -6.67
C VAL A 334 -13.39 -0.39 -6.70
N HIS A 335 -12.59 0.57 -6.23
CA HIS A 335 -11.13 0.49 -6.16
C HIS A 335 -10.58 -0.05 -4.83
N ALA A 336 -11.40 -0.66 -3.97
CA ALA A 336 -10.90 -1.34 -2.77
C ALA A 336 -9.78 -2.33 -3.13
N CYS A 337 -8.73 -2.38 -2.32
CA CYS A 337 -7.55 -3.19 -2.57
C CYS A 337 -7.90 -4.66 -2.85
N LEU A 338 -7.38 -5.19 -3.95
CA LEU A 338 -7.56 -6.59 -4.34
C LEU A 338 -6.80 -7.54 -3.40
N GLY A 339 -5.62 -7.11 -2.93
CA GLY A 339 -4.73 -7.90 -2.07
C GLY A 339 -5.08 -7.90 -0.58
N THR A 340 -6.24 -7.39 -0.18
CA THR A 340 -6.63 -7.20 1.23
C THR A 340 -6.48 -8.47 2.08
N ALA A 341 -6.93 -9.62 1.55
CA ALA A 341 -6.91 -10.89 2.30
C ALA A 341 -5.48 -11.42 2.46
N ILE A 342 -4.69 -11.43 1.38
CA ILE A 342 -3.30 -11.89 1.43
C ILE A 342 -2.43 -10.96 2.28
N ALA A 343 -2.65 -9.65 2.26
CA ALA A 343 -1.90 -8.70 3.06
C ALA A 343 -2.12 -8.94 4.56
N ARG A 344 -3.38 -9.07 5.00
CA ARG A 344 -3.72 -9.38 6.40
C ARG A 344 -3.11 -10.69 6.86
N MET A 345 -3.28 -11.74 6.05
CA MET A 345 -2.74 -13.07 6.35
C MET A 345 -1.20 -13.03 6.46
N SER A 346 -0.53 -12.39 5.50
CA SER A 346 0.92 -12.31 5.47
C SER A 346 1.48 -11.57 6.67
N VAL A 347 0.90 -10.41 7.03
CA VAL A 347 1.38 -9.64 8.19
C VAL A 347 1.11 -10.38 9.49
N LYS A 348 -0.06 -11.03 9.66
CA LYS A 348 -0.36 -11.84 10.87
C LYS A 348 0.67 -12.95 11.02
N ILE A 349 0.88 -13.77 9.99
CA ILE A 349 1.82 -14.89 10.01
C ILE A 349 3.26 -14.40 10.23
N ALA A 350 3.67 -13.33 9.54
CA ALA A 350 5.02 -12.77 9.70
C ALA A 350 5.28 -12.33 11.14
N MET A 351 4.35 -11.65 11.76
CA MET A 351 4.50 -11.15 13.11
C MET A 351 4.38 -12.27 14.17
N GLU A 352 3.60 -13.31 13.91
CA GLU A 352 3.61 -14.51 14.74
C GLU A 352 5.02 -15.15 14.80
N GLU A 353 5.64 -15.34 13.62
CA GLU A 353 6.97 -15.95 13.55
C GLU A 353 8.07 -15.00 14.07
N PHE A 354 7.97 -13.70 13.77
CA PHE A 354 8.89 -12.70 14.30
C PHE A 354 8.85 -12.63 15.83
N HIS A 355 7.66 -12.60 16.43
CA HIS A 355 7.50 -12.51 17.88
C HIS A 355 7.97 -13.79 18.62
N LYS A 356 8.00 -14.96 17.97
CA LYS A 356 8.63 -16.17 18.57
C LYS A 356 10.13 -15.98 18.79
N VAL A 357 10.78 -15.21 17.90
CA VAL A 357 12.22 -14.96 17.92
C VAL A 357 12.56 -13.68 18.69
N VAL A 358 11.80 -12.61 18.47
CA VAL A 358 12.03 -11.28 19.06
C VAL A 358 10.73 -10.80 19.73
N PRO A 359 10.35 -11.29 20.91
CA PRO A 359 9.11 -10.95 21.56
C PRO A 359 9.09 -9.53 22.17
N ASN A 360 10.26 -9.02 22.55
CA ASN A 360 10.38 -7.74 23.23
C ASN A 360 11.47 -6.88 22.56
N TYR A 361 11.08 -5.69 22.12
CA TYR A 361 11.96 -4.77 21.40
C TYR A 361 11.49 -3.32 21.54
N SER A 362 12.39 -2.39 21.27
CA SER A 362 12.10 -0.97 21.18
C SER A 362 12.79 -0.36 19.97
N ARG A 363 12.26 0.76 19.51
CA ARG A 363 12.90 1.54 18.45
C ARG A 363 14.14 2.26 18.99
N VAL A 364 15.21 2.25 18.20
CA VAL A 364 16.49 2.91 18.55
C VAL A 364 16.48 4.37 18.09
N GLN A 365 16.07 4.64 16.85
CA GLN A 365 16.09 5.98 16.28
C GLN A 365 14.95 6.84 16.81
N GLN A 366 15.24 8.08 17.17
CA GLN A 366 14.20 9.09 17.46
C GLN A 366 13.59 9.67 16.19
N GLN A 367 14.42 9.91 15.17
CA GLN A 367 13.98 10.38 13.86
C GLN A 367 14.18 9.29 12.82
N LEU A 368 13.16 9.05 12.02
CA LEU A 368 13.16 8.02 10.98
C LEU A 368 13.43 8.65 9.60
N PRO A 369 14.26 8.02 8.76
CA PRO A 369 14.34 8.37 7.36
C PRO A 369 13.09 7.86 6.64
N TRP A 370 12.26 8.78 6.14
CA TRP A 370 11.03 8.44 5.44
C TRP A 370 11.27 8.28 3.94
N MET A 371 10.52 7.39 3.33
CA MET A 371 10.55 7.19 1.88
C MET A 371 10.08 8.45 1.15
N PRO A 372 10.79 8.93 0.11
CA PRO A 372 10.38 10.07 -0.70
C PRO A 372 9.23 9.70 -1.64
N SER A 373 8.03 9.57 -1.08
CA SER A 373 6.82 9.23 -1.83
C SER A 373 5.62 10.01 -1.29
N SER A 374 5.01 10.81 -2.15
CA SER A 374 3.78 11.53 -1.80
C SER A 374 2.55 10.63 -1.68
N THR A 375 2.61 9.40 -2.19
CA THR A 375 1.53 8.40 -2.13
C THR A 375 1.64 7.52 -0.90
N PHE A 376 2.82 6.95 -0.67
CA PHE A 376 3.09 6.03 0.44
C PHE A 376 3.95 6.69 1.51
N ARG A 377 3.80 6.25 2.74
CA ARG A 377 4.62 6.65 3.87
C ARG A 377 5.11 5.40 4.60
N SER A 378 6.40 5.20 4.60
CA SER A 378 7.07 4.16 5.36
C SER A 378 8.48 4.61 5.73
N PRO A 379 9.06 4.14 6.85
CA PRO A 379 10.47 4.38 7.11
C PRO A 379 11.33 3.58 6.11
N MET A 380 12.49 4.11 5.75
CA MET A 380 13.47 3.42 4.93
C MET A 380 14.42 2.53 5.76
N VAL A 381 14.55 2.84 7.05
CA VAL A 381 15.34 2.10 8.04
C VAL A 381 14.55 2.10 9.34
N LEU A 382 14.41 0.96 9.99
CA LEU A 382 13.78 0.81 11.31
C LEU A 382 14.65 -0.04 12.22
N GLU A 383 15.59 0.63 12.90
CA GLU A 383 16.47 -0.01 13.87
C GLU A 383 15.69 -0.40 15.14
N LEU A 384 15.65 -1.67 15.45
CA LEU A 384 15.07 -2.22 16.65
C LEU A 384 16.15 -2.81 17.56
N ALA A 385 16.07 -2.50 18.85
CA ALA A 385 16.89 -3.12 19.89
C ALA A 385 16.05 -4.13 20.65
N ARG A 386 16.60 -5.33 20.86
CA ARG A 386 16.02 -6.36 21.73
C ARG A 386 16.04 -5.87 23.17
N MET A 387 14.91 -6.00 23.83
CA MET A 387 14.77 -5.71 25.26
C MET A 387 14.79 -7.04 26.05
N ASN A 388 15.34 -7.00 27.25
CA ASN A 388 15.39 -8.17 28.14
C ASN A 388 14.00 -8.57 28.64
#